data_11e074f57010de2d88d347aa9828bcd2
#
_entry.id   11e074f57010de2d88d347aa9828bcd2
#
_cell.length_a   1.000
_cell.length_b   1.000
_cell.length_c   1.000
_cell.angle_alpha   90.00
_cell.angle_beta   90.00
_cell.angle_gamma   90.00
#
_symmetry.space_group_name_H-M   'P 1'
#
loop_
_entity.id
_entity.type
_entity.pdbx_description
1 polymer ?
#
loop_
_entity_poly.entity_id
_entity_poly.type
_entity_poly.pdbx_seq_one_letter_code
_entity_poly.pdbx_strand_id
1 'polypeptide(L)'
;LTEASGPSWTTILRSCGAYEAYLRTYRGIPSARNAAEFLLLDRLFPRSIIYSIQQAEACMSAIDPRADRVGHSNSVLRALGRIRNELEYKPVADILSDLPEEMERVQVVTREASEAIRQRFFPTQAEPSWIGEIS
;
A
#
# COMPACT_ATOMS: atom_id res chain seq x y z
N LEU A 1 -12.46 6.33 -13.24
CA LEU A 1 -12.71 7.76 -13.10
C LEU A 1 -12.18 8.51 -14.30
N THR A 2 -13.00 9.39 -14.84
CA THR A 2 -12.56 10.32 -15.86
C THR A 2 -12.31 11.69 -15.21
N GLU A 3 -11.62 12.58 -15.93
CA GLU A 3 -11.39 13.93 -15.42
C GLU A 3 -12.67 14.73 -15.31
N ALA A 4 -13.71 14.36 -16.05
CA ALA A 4 -15.00 15.04 -16.03
C ALA A 4 -15.93 14.55 -14.92
N SER A 5 -15.60 13.48 -14.25
CA SER A 5 -16.44 12.89 -13.20
C SER A 5 -15.64 12.67 -11.93
N GLY A 6 -16.32 12.77 -10.80
CA GLY A 6 -15.68 12.58 -9.51
C GLY A 6 -14.97 13.84 -8.99
N PRO A 7 -14.29 13.75 -7.87
CA PRO A 7 -13.60 14.89 -7.27
C PRO A 7 -12.40 15.32 -8.11
N SER A 8 -12.04 16.59 -7.99
CA SER A 8 -10.88 17.14 -8.66
C SER A 8 -9.60 16.46 -8.13
N TRP A 9 -8.68 16.17 -9.02
CA TRP A 9 -7.41 15.57 -8.61
C TRP A 9 -6.56 16.51 -7.76
N THR A 10 -6.71 17.83 -7.97
CA THR A 10 -6.08 18.80 -7.08
C THR A 10 -6.57 18.64 -5.65
N THR A 11 -7.89 18.47 -5.47
CA THR A 11 -8.46 18.24 -4.16
C THR A 11 -7.96 16.95 -3.53
N ILE A 12 -7.87 15.89 -4.32
CA ILE A 12 -7.34 14.60 -3.85
C ILE A 12 -5.89 14.75 -3.39
N LEU A 13 -5.05 15.39 -4.21
CA LEU A 13 -3.65 15.60 -3.87
C LEU A 13 -3.50 16.41 -2.59
N ARG A 14 -4.31 17.46 -2.41
CA ARG A 14 -4.30 18.25 -1.19
C ARG A 14 -4.73 17.46 0.03
N SER A 15 -5.76 16.64 -0.14
CA SER A 15 -6.25 15.79 0.95
C SER A 15 -5.20 14.79 1.40
N CYS A 16 -4.36 14.32 0.49
CA CYS A 16 -3.26 13.41 0.81
C CYS A 16 -2.00 14.13 1.30
N GLY A 17 -2.00 15.46 1.37
CA GLY A 17 -0.81 16.23 1.69
C GLY A 17 0.27 16.13 0.63
N ALA A 18 -0.13 15.91 -0.62
CA ALA A 18 0.77 15.60 -1.71
C ALA A 18 0.90 16.70 -2.76
N TYR A 19 0.12 17.75 -2.65
CA TYR A 19 0.01 18.73 -3.73
C TYR A 19 1.33 19.43 -4.03
N GLU A 20 2.03 19.90 -3.01
CA GLU A 20 3.29 20.59 -3.20
C GLU A 20 4.36 19.67 -3.76
N ALA A 21 4.44 18.44 -3.26
CA ALA A 21 5.36 17.44 -3.78
C ALA A 21 5.05 17.11 -5.24
N TYR A 22 3.78 17.02 -5.58
CA TYR A 22 3.36 16.82 -6.96
C TYR A 22 3.86 17.94 -7.86
N LEU A 23 3.70 19.19 -7.44
CA LEU A 23 4.13 20.34 -8.25
C LEU A 23 5.63 20.38 -8.49
N ARG A 24 6.42 19.79 -7.61
CA ARG A 24 7.87 19.68 -7.82
C ARG A 24 8.24 18.64 -8.87
N THR A 25 7.36 17.67 -9.09
CA THR A 25 7.62 16.55 -10.00
C THR A 25 6.97 16.77 -11.36
N TYR A 26 5.75 17.27 -11.37
CA TYR A 26 4.96 17.48 -12.58
C TYR A 26 4.66 18.95 -12.74
N ARG A 27 4.44 19.37 -13.98
CA ARG A 27 4.11 20.75 -14.29
C ARG A 27 2.66 20.86 -14.75
N GLY A 28 2.04 22.00 -14.44
CA GLY A 28 0.68 22.30 -14.88
C GLY A 28 -0.39 21.75 -13.97
N ILE A 29 -1.61 21.80 -14.47
CA ILE A 29 -2.78 21.36 -13.72
C ILE A 29 -2.75 19.84 -13.58
N PRO A 30 -3.00 19.31 -12.37
CA PRO A 30 -3.01 17.87 -12.19
C PRO A 30 -4.02 17.15 -13.07
N SER A 31 -3.53 16.14 -13.80
CA SER A 31 -4.37 15.24 -14.56
C SER A 31 -4.61 13.96 -13.77
N ALA A 32 -5.65 13.22 -14.16
CA ALA A 32 -5.93 11.93 -13.54
C ALA A 32 -4.73 11.00 -13.65
N ARG A 33 -4.12 10.92 -14.84
CA ARG A 33 -2.99 10.03 -15.07
C ARG A 33 -1.79 10.40 -14.20
N ASN A 34 -1.38 11.67 -14.22
CA ASN A 34 -0.21 12.10 -13.49
C ASN A 34 -0.41 12.04 -11.98
N ALA A 35 -1.58 12.42 -11.51
CA ALA A 35 -1.89 12.35 -10.08
C ALA A 35 -1.91 10.89 -9.59
N ALA A 36 -2.53 10.00 -10.33
CA ALA A 36 -2.54 8.59 -9.99
C ALA A 36 -1.14 7.99 -10.02
N GLU A 37 -0.36 8.31 -11.06
CA GLU A 37 1.01 7.85 -11.15
C GLU A 37 1.81 8.29 -9.92
N PHE A 38 1.68 9.55 -9.53
CA PHE A 38 2.39 10.07 -8.37
C PHE A 38 1.97 9.41 -7.07
N LEU A 39 0.66 9.33 -6.83
CA LEU A 39 0.15 8.80 -5.57
C LEU A 39 0.33 7.29 -5.44
N LEU A 40 0.33 6.57 -6.53
CA LEU A 40 0.42 5.12 -6.52
C LEU A 40 1.85 4.62 -6.68
N LEU A 41 2.62 5.23 -7.57
CA LEU A 41 3.83 4.61 -8.10
C LEU A 41 5.11 5.41 -7.89
N ASP A 42 5.06 6.61 -7.33
CA ASP A 42 6.29 7.39 -7.15
C ASP A 42 7.14 6.79 -6.04
N ARG A 43 8.33 6.34 -6.39
CA ARG A 43 9.21 5.64 -5.47
C ARG A 43 9.94 6.55 -4.49
N LEU A 44 9.88 7.84 -4.72
CA LEU A 44 10.57 8.82 -3.88
C LEU A 44 9.63 9.59 -2.95
N PHE A 45 8.32 9.55 -3.22
CA PHE A 45 7.35 10.22 -2.40
C PHE A 45 6.88 9.32 -1.27
N PRO A 46 7.17 9.66 0.01
CA PRO A 46 6.92 8.74 1.13
C PRO A 46 5.47 8.35 1.37
N ARG A 47 4.52 9.11 0.82
CA ARG A 47 3.10 8.78 0.97
C ARG A 47 2.52 8.08 -0.23
N SER A 48 3.34 7.75 -1.24
CA SER A 48 2.84 6.92 -2.33
C SER A 48 2.61 5.50 -1.84
N ILE A 49 1.71 4.80 -2.51
CA ILE A 49 1.40 3.43 -2.15
C ILE A 49 2.61 2.53 -2.33
N ILE A 50 3.30 2.67 -3.47
CA ILE A 50 4.46 1.82 -3.74
C ILE A 50 5.60 2.05 -2.74
N TYR A 51 5.83 3.29 -2.35
CA TYR A 51 6.85 3.61 -1.36
C TYR A 51 6.53 2.92 -0.02
N SER A 52 5.29 3.04 0.42
CA SER A 52 4.86 2.46 1.69
C SER A 52 4.99 0.94 1.70
N ILE A 53 4.62 0.29 0.59
CA ILE A 53 4.74 -1.15 0.46
C ILE A 53 6.21 -1.57 0.49
N GLN A 54 7.06 -0.87 -0.24
CA GLN A 54 8.49 -1.17 -0.27
C GLN A 54 9.14 -1.00 1.11
N GLN A 55 8.74 0.02 1.86
CA GLN A 55 9.24 0.22 3.22
C GLN A 55 8.77 -0.89 4.15
N ALA A 56 7.52 -1.31 4.03
CA ALA A 56 7.00 -2.41 4.83
C ALA A 56 7.74 -3.71 4.53
N GLU A 57 8.00 -3.98 3.25
CA GLU A 57 8.79 -5.16 2.86
C GLU A 57 10.21 -5.12 3.44
N ALA A 58 10.85 -3.96 3.36
CA ALA A 58 12.20 -3.80 3.91
C ALA A 58 12.23 -4.03 5.42
N CYS A 59 11.25 -3.48 6.13
CA CYS A 59 11.15 -3.68 7.58
C CYS A 59 10.91 -5.15 7.93
N MET A 60 10.01 -5.81 7.22
CA MET A 60 9.72 -7.22 7.48
C MET A 60 10.91 -8.11 7.16
N SER A 61 11.65 -7.81 6.10
CA SER A 61 12.87 -8.56 5.76
C SER A 61 13.94 -8.39 6.82
N ALA A 62 14.05 -7.20 7.39
CA ALA A 62 15.04 -6.92 8.43
C ALA A 62 14.79 -7.70 9.71
N ILE A 63 13.53 -7.95 10.07
CA ILE A 63 13.18 -8.66 11.29
C ILE A 63 12.96 -10.16 11.08
N ASP A 64 12.94 -10.63 9.84
CA ASP A 64 12.83 -12.04 9.54
C ASP A 64 14.21 -12.58 9.14
N PRO A 65 14.90 -13.35 10.04
CA PRO A 65 16.25 -13.80 9.74
C PRO A 65 16.34 -14.81 8.60
N ARG A 66 15.22 -15.34 8.15
CA ARG A 66 15.19 -16.35 7.08
C ARG A 66 14.87 -15.76 5.71
N ALA A 67 14.48 -14.50 5.64
CA ALA A 67 14.03 -13.89 4.40
C ALA A 67 15.12 -13.90 3.32
N ASP A 68 16.37 -13.68 3.72
CA ASP A 68 17.48 -13.63 2.76
C ASP A 68 17.89 -15.00 2.22
N ARG A 69 17.58 -16.06 2.95
CA ARG A 69 18.02 -17.41 2.58
C ARG A 69 16.95 -18.20 1.83
N VAL A 70 15.71 -18.08 2.26
CA VAL A 70 14.63 -18.90 1.71
C VAL A 70 13.59 -18.05 0.97
N GLY A 71 13.90 -16.78 0.75
CA GLY A 71 13.01 -15.88 0.04
C GLY A 71 11.76 -15.57 0.85
N HIS A 72 10.66 -15.36 0.14
CA HIS A 72 9.43 -14.89 0.76
C HIS A 72 8.58 -16.05 1.29
N SER A 73 9.12 -16.80 2.24
CA SER A 73 8.33 -17.83 2.94
C SER A 73 7.33 -17.21 3.92
N ASN A 74 7.58 -15.98 4.34
CA ASN A 74 6.73 -15.23 5.25
C ASN A 74 5.47 -14.78 4.53
N SER A 75 4.29 -15.02 5.12
CA SER A 75 3.01 -14.67 4.52
C SER A 75 2.83 -13.17 4.33
N VAL A 76 3.38 -12.36 5.23
CA VAL A 76 3.33 -10.90 5.10
C VAL A 76 4.12 -10.46 3.88
N LEU A 77 5.35 -10.96 3.74
CA LEU A 77 6.20 -10.63 2.60
C LEU A 77 5.60 -11.08 1.27
N ARG A 78 4.95 -12.24 1.25
CA ARG A 78 4.25 -12.71 0.04
C ARG A 78 3.11 -11.79 -0.35
N ALA A 79 2.30 -11.38 0.62
CA ALA A 79 1.17 -10.50 0.35
C ALA A 79 1.65 -9.14 -0.16
N LEU A 80 2.62 -8.54 0.52
CA LEU A 80 3.16 -7.24 0.13
C LEU A 80 3.87 -7.31 -1.22
N GLY A 81 4.65 -8.36 -1.46
CA GLY A 81 5.36 -8.54 -2.73
C GLY A 81 4.41 -8.72 -3.90
N ARG A 82 3.30 -9.42 -3.68
CA ARG A 82 2.30 -9.61 -4.74
C ARG A 82 1.70 -8.29 -5.17
N ILE A 83 1.24 -7.49 -4.23
CA ILE A 83 0.61 -6.21 -4.59
C ILE A 83 1.63 -5.23 -5.17
N ARG A 84 2.86 -5.25 -4.68
CA ARG A 84 3.92 -4.42 -5.25
C ARG A 84 4.19 -4.80 -6.71
N ASN A 85 4.29 -6.07 -7.00
CA ASN A 85 4.50 -6.55 -8.37
C ASN A 85 3.34 -6.17 -9.29
N GLU A 86 2.12 -6.32 -8.82
CA GLU A 86 0.95 -5.93 -9.61
C GLU A 86 0.98 -4.45 -9.96
N LEU A 87 1.32 -3.61 -9.01
CA LEU A 87 1.38 -2.16 -9.24
C LEU A 87 2.56 -1.78 -10.15
N GLU A 88 3.71 -2.40 -9.96
CA GLU A 88 4.91 -2.05 -10.73
C GLU A 88 4.82 -2.45 -12.20
N TYR A 89 4.17 -3.57 -12.49
CA TYR A 89 4.17 -4.11 -13.85
C TYR A 89 2.91 -3.81 -14.64
N LYS A 90 1.90 -3.24 -14.00
CA LYS A 90 0.68 -2.86 -14.70
C LYS A 90 0.81 -1.45 -15.26
N PRO A 91 0.50 -1.22 -16.55
CA PRO A 91 0.51 0.14 -17.09
C PRO A 91 -0.44 1.07 -16.34
N VAL A 92 -0.06 2.33 -16.19
CA VAL A 92 -0.87 3.31 -15.48
C VAL A 92 -2.28 3.43 -16.08
N ALA A 93 -2.38 3.35 -17.40
CA ALA A 93 -3.69 3.41 -18.05
C ALA A 93 -4.59 2.26 -17.61
N ASP A 94 -4.04 1.07 -17.42
CA ASP A 94 -4.81 -0.09 -16.96
C ASP A 94 -5.23 0.07 -15.50
N ILE A 95 -4.36 0.62 -14.68
CA ILE A 95 -4.70 0.94 -13.29
C ILE A 95 -5.85 1.94 -13.24
N LEU A 96 -5.79 2.98 -14.05
CA LEU A 96 -6.84 4.00 -14.09
C LEU A 96 -8.17 3.47 -14.59
N SER A 97 -8.16 2.54 -15.55
CA SER A 97 -9.42 2.00 -16.08
C SER A 97 -10.18 1.17 -15.05
N ASP A 98 -9.46 0.59 -14.08
CA ASP A 98 -10.03 -0.23 -13.01
C ASP A 98 -9.68 0.32 -11.63
N LEU A 99 -9.58 1.63 -11.49
CA LEU A 99 -9.06 2.23 -10.27
C LEU A 99 -9.81 1.82 -8.99
N PRO A 100 -11.14 1.77 -8.95
CA PRO A 100 -11.82 1.32 -7.74
C PRO A 100 -11.44 -0.11 -7.35
N GLU A 101 -11.35 -1.00 -8.31
CA GLU A 101 -10.98 -2.39 -8.08
C GLU A 101 -9.52 -2.53 -7.64
N GLU A 102 -8.64 -1.72 -8.24
CA GLU A 102 -7.23 -1.70 -7.82
C GLU A 102 -7.09 -1.23 -6.38
N MET A 103 -7.82 -0.18 -6.01
CA MET A 103 -7.77 0.33 -4.65
C MET A 103 -8.35 -0.66 -3.66
N GLU A 104 -9.40 -1.35 -4.03
CA GLU A 104 -9.96 -2.39 -3.19
C GLU A 104 -8.96 -3.53 -2.96
N ARG A 105 -8.25 -3.96 -4.01
CA ARG A 105 -7.22 -4.99 -3.86
C ARG A 105 -6.10 -4.54 -2.92
N VAL A 106 -5.64 -3.30 -3.07
CA VAL A 106 -4.63 -2.74 -2.17
C VAL A 106 -5.12 -2.77 -0.72
N GLN A 107 -6.36 -2.37 -0.49
CA GLN A 107 -6.94 -2.36 0.84
C GLN A 107 -7.05 -3.77 1.43
N VAL A 108 -7.48 -4.73 0.63
CA VAL A 108 -7.61 -6.12 1.07
C VAL A 108 -6.25 -6.69 1.44
N VAL A 109 -5.26 -6.54 0.56
CA VAL A 109 -3.91 -7.07 0.83
C VAL A 109 -3.27 -6.37 2.02
N THR A 110 -3.46 -5.07 2.17
CA THR A 110 -2.93 -4.32 3.31
C THR A 110 -3.56 -4.83 4.62
N ARG A 111 -4.86 -5.10 4.60
CA ARG A 111 -5.56 -5.64 5.76
C ARG A 111 -5.06 -7.03 6.11
N GLU A 112 -4.88 -7.88 5.11
CA GLU A 112 -4.33 -9.22 5.32
C GLU A 112 -2.92 -9.17 5.88
N ALA A 113 -2.09 -8.29 5.37
CA ALA A 113 -0.74 -8.11 5.86
C ALA A 113 -0.74 -7.61 7.31
N SER A 114 -1.60 -6.66 7.63
CA SER A 114 -1.74 -6.14 8.99
C SER A 114 -2.18 -7.22 9.97
N GLU A 115 -3.14 -8.04 9.56
CA GLU A 115 -3.62 -9.15 10.38
C GLU A 115 -2.52 -10.19 10.62
N ALA A 116 -1.75 -10.51 9.59
CA ALA A 116 -0.65 -11.45 9.71
C ALA A 116 0.45 -10.93 10.65
N ILE A 117 0.75 -9.63 10.58
CA ILE A 117 1.69 -9.00 11.51
C ILE A 117 1.16 -9.10 12.93
N ARG A 118 -0.10 -8.77 13.13
CA ARG A 118 -0.70 -8.82 14.45
C ARG A 118 -0.64 -10.21 15.05
N GLN A 119 -0.99 -11.22 14.28
CA GLN A 119 -0.96 -12.61 14.76
C GLN A 119 0.44 -13.09 15.08
N ARG A 120 1.43 -12.66 14.30
CA ARG A 120 2.80 -13.11 14.49
C ARG A 120 3.50 -12.44 15.68
N PHE A 121 3.31 -11.12 15.83
CA PHE A 121 4.06 -10.35 16.81
C PHE A 121 3.24 -9.90 18.01
N PHE A 122 1.91 -9.92 17.92
CA PHE A 122 1.02 -9.44 18.96
C PHE A 122 -0.15 -10.41 19.13
N PRO A 123 0.13 -11.66 19.51
CA PRO A 123 -0.95 -12.62 19.68
C PRO A 123 -1.90 -12.19 20.79
N THR A 124 -3.20 -12.34 20.52
CA THR A 124 -4.25 -11.86 21.42
C THR A 124 -5.03 -12.97 22.09
N GLN A 125 -4.65 -14.19 21.84
CA GLN A 125 -5.44 -15.35 22.26
C GLN A 125 -5.51 -15.56 23.75
N ALA A 126 -4.67 -14.92 24.51
CA ALA A 126 -4.52 -15.23 25.93
C ALA A 126 -5.67 -14.70 26.79
N GLU A 127 -6.15 -13.49 26.48
CA GLU A 127 -7.04 -12.82 27.41
C GLU A 127 -8.39 -13.50 27.61
N PRO A 128 -9.09 -14.01 26.59
CA PRO A 128 -10.38 -14.62 26.87
C PRO A 128 -10.27 -15.92 27.65
N SER A 129 -9.25 -16.72 27.40
CA SER A 129 -9.11 -17.98 28.08
C SER A 129 -8.68 -17.81 29.53
N TRP A 130 -7.74 -16.93 29.80
CA TRP A 130 -7.28 -16.77 31.19
C TRP A 130 -8.33 -16.08 32.05
N ILE A 131 -9.18 -15.24 31.48
CA ILE A 131 -10.30 -14.68 32.22
C ILE A 131 -11.22 -15.80 32.72
N GLY A 132 -11.52 -16.75 31.86
CA GLY A 132 -12.30 -17.90 32.26
C GLY A 132 -11.62 -18.73 33.32
N GLU A 133 -10.33 -18.87 33.27
CA GLU A 133 -9.57 -19.65 34.25
C GLU A 133 -9.56 -18.99 35.61
N ILE A 134 -9.52 -17.68 35.67
CA ILE A 134 -9.53 -16.97 36.93
C ILE A 134 -10.82 -17.16 37.68
N SER A 135 -11.91 -17.20 36.96
CA SER A 135 -13.21 -17.41 37.58
C SER A 135 -13.39 -18.85 37.99
#